data_e99490aa1dbd0ad921fd304eff736aee
#
_entry.id   e99490aa1dbd0ad921fd304eff736aee
#
_cell.length_a   1.000
_cell.length_b   1.000
_cell.length_c   1.000
_cell.angle_alpha   90.00
_cell.angle_beta   90.00
_cell.angle_gamma   90.00
#
_symmetry.space_group_name_H-M   'P 1'
#
loop_
_entity.id
_entity.type
_entity.pdbx_description
1 polymer ?
#
loop_
_entity_poly.entity_id
_entity_poly.type
_entity_poly.pdbx_seq_one_letter_code
_entity_poly.pdbx_strand_id
1 'polypeptide(L)'
;MEVLTASSHLQVKTALDLCSDYIISLLTYANAGELLRIADTYTLTRVSDYYTNKILTTFDEFTATEQFLALSGSELARYLRDDALHVYSERALYDAIMRWYLHDRSRVKDLNDVLLHVRFGLMSEEQLAMLTQHALTQTFQPAMKYINEARKYHSELNRGHPALTTSSQVRTVIYSY
;
A
#
# COMPACT_ATOMS: atom_id res chain seq x y z
N MET A 1 -28.48 12.15 7.47
CA MET A 1 -28.98 11.06 6.64
C MET A 1 -30.12 11.50 5.73
N GLU A 2 -31.13 12.22 6.24
CA GLU A 2 -32.29 12.67 5.45
C GLU A 2 -31.91 13.51 4.21
N VAL A 3 -30.99 14.46 4.35
CA VAL A 3 -30.49 15.28 3.22
C VAL A 3 -29.85 14.43 2.14
N LEU A 4 -29.04 13.43 2.49
CA LEU A 4 -28.42 12.50 1.55
C LEU A 4 -29.48 11.68 0.79
N THR A 5 -30.47 11.16 1.50
CA THR A 5 -31.55 10.38 0.91
C THR A 5 -32.36 11.22 -0.07
N ALA A 6 -32.77 12.43 0.34
CA ALA A 6 -33.52 13.34 -0.52
C ALA A 6 -32.71 13.80 -1.75
N SER A 7 -31.44 14.16 -1.56
CA SER A 7 -30.56 14.63 -2.63
C SER A 7 -30.23 13.51 -3.63
N SER A 8 -30.07 12.28 -3.18
CA SER A 8 -29.86 11.11 -4.02
C SER A 8 -31.11 10.81 -4.87
N HIS A 9 -32.30 10.82 -4.27
CA HIS A 9 -33.55 10.63 -5.01
C HIS A 9 -33.83 11.71 -6.04
N LEU A 10 -33.52 12.96 -5.71
CA LEU A 10 -33.76 14.12 -6.60
C LEU A 10 -32.56 14.39 -7.53
N GLN A 11 -31.47 13.63 -7.41
CA GLN A 11 -30.20 13.79 -8.17
C GLN A 11 -29.68 15.25 -8.15
N VAL A 12 -29.80 15.94 -7.00
CA VAL A 12 -29.31 17.30 -6.83
C VAL A 12 -27.79 17.27 -6.63
N LYS A 13 -27.05 17.39 -7.71
CA LYS A 13 -25.57 17.27 -7.74
C LYS A 13 -24.91 18.17 -6.69
N THR A 14 -25.30 19.44 -6.58
CA THR A 14 -24.71 20.38 -5.60
C THR A 14 -24.89 19.91 -4.16
N ALA A 15 -26.04 19.31 -3.83
CA ALA A 15 -26.26 18.79 -2.48
C ALA A 15 -25.42 17.53 -2.20
N LEU A 16 -25.26 16.66 -3.19
CA LEU A 16 -24.39 15.47 -3.07
C LEU A 16 -22.91 15.87 -2.95
N ASP A 17 -22.47 16.91 -3.67
CA ASP A 17 -21.11 17.45 -3.56
C ASP A 17 -20.85 18.02 -2.15
N LEU A 18 -21.79 18.81 -1.60
CA LEU A 18 -21.69 19.33 -0.23
C LEU A 18 -21.68 18.21 0.83
N CYS A 19 -22.50 17.18 0.65
CA CYS A 19 -22.51 16.03 1.53
C CYS A 19 -21.17 15.26 1.45
N SER A 20 -20.60 15.13 0.25
CA SER A 20 -19.29 14.52 0.05
C SER A 20 -18.20 15.30 0.77
N ASP A 21 -18.19 16.65 0.64
CA ASP A 21 -17.23 17.52 1.32
C ASP A 21 -17.34 17.40 2.84
N TYR A 22 -18.56 17.35 3.36
CA TYR A 22 -18.78 17.15 4.79
C TYR A 22 -18.26 15.80 5.28
N ILE A 23 -18.58 14.69 4.56
CA ILE A 23 -18.08 13.36 4.90
C ILE A 23 -16.55 13.34 4.86
N ILE A 24 -15.93 13.91 3.82
CA ILE A 24 -14.48 14.01 3.67
C ILE A 24 -13.85 14.76 4.86
N SER A 25 -14.48 15.83 5.34
CA SER A 25 -13.98 16.60 6.48
C SER A 25 -13.95 15.82 7.80
N LEU A 26 -14.81 14.80 7.93
CA LEU A 26 -14.88 13.92 9.10
C LEU A 26 -14.03 12.65 8.96
N LEU A 27 -13.52 12.36 7.76
CA LEU A 27 -12.93 11.09 7.42
C LEU A 27 -11.55 10.89 8.07
N THR A 28 -11.46 9.87 8.92
CA THR A 28 -10.23 9.39 9.55
C THR A 28 -10.03 7.90 9.24
N TYR A 29 -8.86 7.34 9.51
CA TYR A 29 -8.66 5.90 9.37
C TYR A 29 -9.60 5.10 10.30
N ALA A 30 -9.86 5.61 11.50
CA ALA A 30 -10.68 4.91 12.50
C ALA A 30 -12.17 4.80 12.12
N ASN A 31 -12.73 5.82 11.44
CA ASN A 31 -14.15 5.86 11.07
C ASN A 31 -14.41 5.56 9.59
N ALA A 32 -13.36 5.28 8.82
CA ALA A 32 -13.46 5.11 7.38
C ALA A 32 -14.44 4.01 6.97
N GLY A 33 -14.47 2.88 7.69
CA GLY A 33 -15.35 1.76 7.35
C GLY A 33 -16.83 2.14 7.33
N GLU A 34 -17.29 2.93 8.29
CA GLU A 34 -18.67 3.40 8.34
C GLU A 34 -18.97 4.47 7.27
N LEU A 35 -18.09 5.46 7.15
CA LEU A 35 -18.30 6.56 6.21
C LEU A 35 -18.22 6.11 4.76
N LEU A 36 -17.33 5.17 4.42
CA LEU A 36 -17.24 4.58 3.09
C LEU A 36 -18.48 3.76 2.75
N ARG A 37 -19.04 3.00 3.71
CA ARG A 37 -20.29 2.27 3.49
C ARG A 37 -21.46 3.23 3.20
N ILE A 38 -21.50 4.39 3.85
CA ILE A 38 -22.47 5.44 3.53
C ILE A 38 -22.20 5.97 2.12
N ALA A 39 -20.95 6.27 1.79
CA ALA A 39 -20.57 6.77 0.46
C ALA A 39 -20.97 5.79 -0.65
N ASP A 40 -20.76 4.50 -0.47
CA ASP A 40 -21.14 3.46 -1.42
C ASP A 40 -22.67 3.39 -1.59
N THR A 41 -23.42 3.44 -0.48
CA THR A 41 -24.90 3.42 -0.50
C THR A 41 -25.48 4.55 -1.35
N TYR A 42 -24.87 5.73 -1.31
CA TYR A 42 -25.32 6.93 -2.04
C TYR A 42 -24.49 7.23 -3.29
N THR A 43 -23.60 6.33 -3.69
CA THR A 43 -22.74 6.44 -4.88
C THR A 43 -21.89 7.72 -4.86
N LEU A 44 -21.35 8.09 -3.70
CA LEU A 44 -20.48 9.24 -3.49
C LEU A 44 -19.02 8.88 -3.82
N THR A 45 -18.71 8.62 -5.08
CA THR A 45 -17.39 8.14 -5.55
C THR A 45 -16.25 9.07 -5.11
N ARG A 46 -16.51 10.38 -5.04
CA ARG A 46 -15.54 11.38 -4.59
C ARG A 46 -15.00 11.12 -3.18
N VAL A 47 -15.80 10.54 -2.28
CA VAL A 47 -15.37 10.17 -0.92
C VAL A 47 -14.41 8.98 -0.97
N SER A 48 -14.74 7.96 -1.76
CA SER A 48 -13.91 6.77 -1.94
C SER A 48 -12.58 7.10 -2.62
N ASP A 49 -12.61 7.97 -3.65
CA ASP A 49 -11.41 8.46 -4.33
C ASP A 49 -10.50 9.24 -3.39
N TYR A 50 -11.09 10.15 -2.58
CA TYR A 50 -10.33 10.89 -1.57
C TYR A 50 -9.67 9.96 -0.56
N TYR A 51 -10.39 8.95 -0.05
CA TYR A 51 -9.83 8.01 0.91
C TYR A 51 -8.71 7.16 0.32
N THR A 52 -8.88 6.68 -0.92
CA THR A 52 -7.83 5.97 -1.64
C THR A 52 -6.58 6.84 -1.81
N ASN A 53 -6.75 8.08 -2.26
CA ASN A 53 -5.64 9.02 -2.42
C ASN A 53 -4.95 9.34 -1.08
N LYS A 54 -5.72 9.48 0.00
CA LYS A 54 -5.18 9.66 1.35
C LYS A 54 -4.30 8.48 1.76
N ILE A 55 -4.75 7.24 1.55
CA ILE A 55 -3.93 6.04 1.81
C ILE A 55 -2.65 6.08 0.99
N LEU A 56 -2.73 6.37 -0.32
CA LEU A 56 -1.56 6.37 -1.19
C LEU A 56 -0.53 7.44 -0.81
N THR A 57 -0.98 8.60 -0.34
CA THR A 57 -0.10 9.73 0.01
C THR A 57 0.45 9.66 1.43
N THR A 58 -0.24 9.01 2.36
CA THR A 58 0.17 8.86 3.77
C THR A 58 0.22 7.39 4.19
N PHE A 59 0.78 6.53 3.32
CA PHE A 59 0.77 5.08 3.49
C PHE A 59 1.47 4.63 4.78
N ASP A 60 2.57 5.29 5.15
CA ASP A 60 3.30 4.97 6.37
C ASP A 60 2.43 5.17 7.63
N GLU A 61 1.63 6.23 7.69
CA GLU A 61 0.66 6.45 8.77
C GLU A 61 -0.44 5.37 8.74
N PHE A 62 -0.93 5.05 7.54
CA PHE A 62 -1.94 4.00 7.36
C PHE A 62 -1.45 2.64 7.84
N THR A 63 -0.18 2.28 7.60
CA THR A 63 0.39 0.99 8.06
C THR A 63 0.41 0.83 9.57
N ALA A 64 0.28 1.91 10.35
CA ALA A 64 0.19 1.87 11.81
C ALA A 64 -1.22 1.59 12.34
N THR A 65 -2.23 1.49 11.47
CA THR A 65 -3.65 1.34 11.84
C THR A 65 -4.11 -0.11 11.85
N GLU A 66 -5.18 -0.39 12.62
CA GLU A 66 -5.87 -1.69 12.59
C GLU A 66 -6.49 -1.97 11.22
N GLN A 67 -6.92 -0.93 10.49
CA GLN A 67 -7.50 -1.05 9.16
C GLN A 67 -6.48 -1.62 8.17
N PHE A 68 -5.20 -1.24 8.28
CA PHE A 68 -4.14 -1.85 7.49
C PHE A 68 -4.00 -3.35 7.79
N LEU A 69 -4.00 -3.71 9.07
CA LEU A 69 -3.90 -5.12 9.49
C LEU A 69 -5.11 -5.95 9.06
N ALA A 70 -6.28 -5.32 8.88
CA ALA A 70 -7.50 -5.97 8.42
C ALA A 70 -7.59 -6.16 6.90
N LEU A 71 -6.71 -5.53 6.10
CA LEU A 71 -6.73 -5.68 4.64
C LEU A 71 -6.59 -7.13 4.19
N SER A 72 -7.33 -7.51 3.16
CA SER A 72 -7.06 -8.73 2.40
C SER A 72 -5.77 -8.61 1.59
N GLY A 73 -5.18 -9.72 1.18
CA GLY A 73 -3.99 -9.71 0.31
C GLY A 73 -4.23 -8.99 -1.01
N SER A 74 -5.41 -9.16 -1.60
CA SER A 74 -5.78 -8.49 -2.86
C SER A 74 -5.92 -6.97 -2.72
N GLU A 75 -6.48 -6.48 -1.61
CA GLU A 75 -6.57 -5.05 -1.32
C GLU A 75 -5.19 -4.44 -1.10
N LEU A 76 -4.35 -5.10 -0.29
CA LEU A 76 -2.98 -4.65 -0.06
C LEU A 76 -2.19 -4.61 -1.37
N ALA A 77 -2.23 -5.68 -2.18
CA ALA A 77 -1.56 -5.72 -3.48
C ALA A 77 -2.05 -4.62 -4.43
N ARG A 78 -3.34 -4.24 -4.37
CA ARG A 78 -3.90 -3.14 -5.16
C ARG A 78 -3.24 -1.81 -4.82
N TYR A 79 -3.09 -1.47 -3.53
CA TYR A 79 -2.39 -0.26 -3.11
C TYR A 79 -0.90 -0.29 -3.51
N LEU A 80 -0.25 -1.44 -3.36
CA LEU A 80 1.17 -1.58 -3.68
C LEU A 80 1.48 -1.49 -5.18
N ARG A 81 0.51 -1.77 -6.04
CA ARG A 81 0.64 -1.62 -7.52
C ARG A 81 0.49 -0.18 -7.98
N ASP A 82 -0.13 0.67 -7.19
CA ASP A 82 -0.42 2.04 -7.60
C ASP A 82 0.86 2.87 -7.67
N ASP A 83 1.04 3.56 -8.81
CA ASP A 83 2.23 4.40 -9.02
C ASP A 83 2.24 5.67 -8.17
N ALA A 84 1.07 6.09 -7.68
CA ALA A 84 0.93 7.21 -6.75
C ALA A 84 1.25 6.83 -5.29
N LEU A 85 1.60 5.58 -5.01
CA LEU A 85 1.94 5.15 -3.66
C LEU A 85 3.24 5.81 -3.18
N HIS A 86 3.14 6.56 -2.07
CA HIS A 86 4.27 7.14 -1.37
C HIS A 86 4.62 6.29 -0.14
N VAL A 87 5.87 5.85 -0.06
CA VAL A 87 6.42 5.12 1.08
C VAL A 87 7.73 5.78 1.51
N TYR A 88 7.97 5.84 2.80
CA TYR A 88 9.20 6.41 3.37
C TYR A 88 10.44 5.63 2.90
N SER A 89 10.36 4.30 2.91
CA SER A 89 11.40 3.42 2.39
C SER A 89 10.84 2.03 2.09
N GLU A 90 11.47 1.33 1.15
CA GLU A 90 11.11 -0.06 0.82
C GLU A 90 11.35 -1.01 2.02
N ARG A 91 12.31 -0.68 2.90
CA ARG A 91 12.53 -1.40 4.15
C ARG A 91 11.35 -1.24 5.11
N ALA A 92 10.84 -0.03 5.30
CA ALA A 92 9.67 0.22 6.14
C ALA A 92 8.42 -0.48 5.57
N LEU A 93 8.27 -0.46 4.25
CA LEU A 93 7.21 -1.19 3.56
C LEU A 93 7.29 -2.70 3.82
N TYR A 94 8.48 -3.29 3.67
CA TYR A 94 8.69 -4.72 3.98
C TYR A 94 8.31 -5.04 5.44
N ASP A 95 8.76 -4.23 6.40
CA ASP A 95 8.48 -4.43 7.81
C ASP A 95 6.96 -4.31 8.11
N ALA A 96 6.25 -3.40 7.42
CA ALA A 96 4.79 -3.28 7.51
C ALA A 96 4.07 -4.52 6.94
N ILE A 97 4.50 -5.04 5.79
CA ILE A 97 3.96 -6.26 5.19
C ILE A 97 4.18 -7.46 6.12
N MET A 98 5.35 -7.56 6.74
CA MET A 98 5.62 -8.64 7.69
C MET A 98 4.74 -8.55 8.94
N ARG A 99 4.44 -7.35 9.47
CA ARG A 99 3.47 -7.15 10.55
C ARG A 99 2.06 -7.58 10.13
N TRP A 100 1.61 -7.21 8.93
CA TRP A 100 0.33 -7.62 8.37
C TRP A 100 0.21 -9.15 8.24
N TYR A 101 1.27 -9.82 7.79
CA TYR A 101 1.33 -11.28 7.72
C TYR A 101 1.33 -11.93 9.10
N LEU A 102 2.07 -11.36 10.06
CA LEU A 102 2.13 -11.90 11.43
C LEU A 102 0.83 -11.76 12.19
N HIS A 103 0.03 -10.74 11.86
CA HIS A 103 -1.30 -10.54 12.42
C HIS A 103 -2.25 -11.70 12.05
N ASP A 104 -2.12 -12.23 10.83
CA ASP A 104 -2.86 -13.42 10.39
C ASP A 104 -2.00 -14.28 9.45
N ARG A 105 -1.44 -15.35 9.99
CA ARG A 105 -0.54 -16.26 9.25
C ARG A 105 -1.25 -17.11 8.18
N SER A 106 -2.59 -17.16 8.16
CA SER A 106 -3.34 -17.82 7.09
C SER A 106 -3.11 -17.17 5.71
N ARG A 107 -2.64 -15.91 5.70
CA ARG A 107 -2.30 -15.08 4.52
C ARG A 107 -1.02 -15.50 3.80
N VAL A 108 -0.42 -16.62 4.17
CA VAL A 108 0.83 -17.11 3.54
C VAL A 108 0.73 -17.22 2.02
N LYS A 109 -0.45 -17.50 1.48
CA LYS A 109 -0.69 -17.61 0.04
C LYS A 109 -0.60 -16.26 -0.67
N ASP A 110 -1.07 -15.21 -0.01
CA ASP A 110 -1.10 -13.84 -0.53
C ASP A 110 0.24 -13.13 -0.35
N LEU A 111 1.06 -13.59 0.63
CA LEU A 111 2.33 -12.94 0.98
C LEU A 111 3.30 -12.84 -0.19
N ASN A 112 3.36 -13.86 -1.07
CA ASN A 112 4.22 -13.82 -2.24
C ASN A 112 3.78 -12.72 -3.22
N ASP A 113 2.47 -12.60 -3.48
CA ASP A 113 1.92 -11.61 -4.40
C ASP A 113 2.10 -10.19 -3.87
N VAL A 114 2.01 -10.02 -2.56
CA VAL A 114 2.26 -8.74 -1.89
C VAL A 114 3.75 -8.37 -1.94
N LEU A 115 4.65 -9.30 -1.61
CA LEU A 115 6.11 -9.05 -1.62
C LEU A 115 6.68 -8.80 -3.02
N LEU A 116 6.03 -9.26 -4.08
CA LEU A 116 6.42 -8.97 -5.46
C LEU A 116 6.46 -7.45 -5.74
N HIS A 117 5.70 -6.65 -4.99
CA HIS A 117 5.64 -5.20 -5.17
C HIS A 117 6.65 -4.42 -4.33
N VAL A 118 7.40 -5.09 -3.44
CA VAL A 118 8.52 -4.48 -2.69
C VAL A 118 9.73 -4.40 -3.61
N ARG A 119 10.34 -3.22 -3.70
CA ARG A 119 11.50 -2.97 -4.56
C ARG A 119 12.79 -3.21 -3.80
N PHE A 120 13.11 -4.47 -3.58
CA PHE A 120 14.34 -4.86 -2.87
C PHE A 120 15.61 -4.25 -3.48
N GLY A 121 15.62 -3.99 -4.78
CA GLY A 121 16.75 -3.34 -5.48
C GLY A 121 17.01 -1.89 -5.04
N LEU A 122 16.07 -1.22 -4.38
CA LEU A 122 16.24 0.13 -3.81
C LEU A 122 16.74 0.11 -2.36
N MET A 123 16.82 -1.04 -1.72
CA MET A 123 17.39 -1.18 -0.38
C MET A 123 18.91 -1.19 -0.45
N SER A 124 19.59 -0.67 0.57
CA SER A 124 21.05 -0.80 0.66
C SER A 124 21.49 -2.25 0.92
N GLU A 125 22.75 -2.58 0.60
CA GLU A 125 23.31 -3.91 0.88
C GLU A 125 23.24 -4.26 2.36
N GLU A 126 23.42 -3.28 3.25
CA GLU A 126 23.29 -3.45 4.72
C GLU A 126 21.85 -3.82 5.10
N GLN A 127 20.85 -3.13 4.51
CA GLN A 127 19.43 -3.43 4.74
C GLN A 127 19.09 -4.85 4.25
N LEU A 128 19.55 -5.23 3.06
CA LEU A 128 19.35 -6.57 2.51
C LEU A 128 20.04 -7.65 3.38
N ALA A 129 21.24 -7.38 3.88
CA ALA A 129 21.94 -8.28 4.78
C ALA A 129 21.19 -8.48 6.10
N MET A 130 20.63 -7.41 6.68
CA MET A 130 19.79 -7.50 7.88
C MET A 130 18.54 -8.35 7.64
N LEU A 131 17.90 -8.21 6.47
CA LEU A 131 16.73 -9.01 6.13
C LEU A 131 17.06 -10.49 6.04
N THR A 132 18.23 -10.86 5.51
CA THR A 132 18.63 -12.29 5.43
C THR A 132 18.86 -12.93 6.79
N GLN A 133 19.18 -12.15 7.82
CA GLN A 133 19.37 -12.65 9.17
C GLN A 133 18.06 -12.80 9.94
N HIS A 134 16.98 -12.22 9.46
CA HIS A 134 15.69 -12.27 10.16
C HIS A 134 15.03 -13.64 9.98
N ALA A 135 14.69 -14.31 11.10
CA ALA A 135 14.17 -15.67 11.11
C ALA A 135 12.93 -15.89 10.21
N LEU A 136 12.01 -14.93 10.16
CA LEU A 136 10.83 -15.00 9.30
C LEU A 136 11.20 -14.97 7.82
N THR A 137 12.17 -14.15 7.45
CA THR A 137 12.66 -14.06 6.07
C THR A 137 13.29 -15.39 5.63
N GLN A 138 14.06 -16.04 6.52
CA GLN A 138 14.69 -17.32 6.25
C GLN A 138 13.67 -18.46 6.06
N THR A 139 12.54 -18.41 6.75
CA THR A 139 11.48 -19.42 6.62
C THR A 139 10.63 -19.24 5.34
N PHE A 140 10.60 -18.01 4.77
CA PHE A 140 9.81 -17.70 3.60
C PHE A 140 10.68 -17.58 2.33
N GLN A 141 10.84 -18.70 1.62
CA GLN A 141 11.71 -18.82 0.44
C GLN A 141 11.54 -17.73 -0.64
N PRO A 142 10.32 -17.29 -0.99
CA PRO A 142 10.16 -16.21 -1.96
C PRO A 142 10.85 -14.90 -1.55
N ALA A 143 10.81 -14.51 -0.27
CA ALA A 143 11.52 -13.31 0.20
C ALA A 143 13.04 -13.46 0.00
N MET A 144 13.60 -14.62 0.32
CA MET A 144 15.02 -14.90 0.11
C MET A 144 15.40 -14.81 -1.38
N LYS A 145 14.54 -15.28 -2.27
CA LYS A 145 14.76 -15.17 -3.73
C LYS A 145 14.85 -13.70 -4.14
N TYR A 146 13.89 -12.85 -3.76
CA TYR A 146 13.90 -11.42 -4.11
C TYR A 146 15.11 -10.68 -3.54
N ILE A 147 15.51 -10.99 -2.30
CA ILE A 147 16.71 -10.40 -1.68
C ILE A 147 17.97 -10.81 -2.45
N ASN A 148 18.11 -12.08 -2.82
CA ASN A 148 19.27 -12.54 -3.57
C ASN A 148 19.34 -11.95 -4.98
N GLU A 149 18.20 -11.76 -5.66
CA GLU A 149 18.10 -11.06 -6.94
C GLU A 149 18.53 -9.60 -6.79
N ALA A 150 18.09 -8.90 -5.75
CA ALA A 150 18.49 -7.52 -5.47
C ALA A 150 20.01 -7.41 -5.22
N ARG A 151 20.59 -8.30 -4.44
CA ARG A 151 22.05 -8.33 -4.19
C ARG A 151 22.85 -8.60 -5.47
N LYS A 152 22.37 -9.51 -6.30
CA LYS A 152 22.98 -9.76 -7.61
C LYS A 152 22.94 -8.48 -8.48
N TYR A 153 21.80 -7.80 -8.53
CA TYR A 153 21.64 -6.53 -9.23
C TYR A 153 22.67 -5.48 -8.76
N HIS A 154 22.82 -5.28 -7.43
CA HIS A 154 23.83 -4.37 -6.87
C HIS A 154 25.26 -4.75 -7.27
N SER A 155 25.58 -6.05 -7.27
CA SER A 155 26.92 -6.51 -7.66
C SER A 155 27.22 -6.28 -9.16
N GLU A 156 26.22 -6.41 -10.02
CA GLU A 156 26.31 -6.15 -11.46
C GLU A 156 26.48 -4.65 -11.75
N LEU A 157 25.71 -3.79 -11.07
CA LEU A 157 25.86 -2.33 -11.13
C LEU A 157 27.28 -1.89 -10.75
N ASN A 158 27.81 -2.41 -9.65
CA ASN A 158 29.16 -2.08 -9.18
C ASN A 158 30.27 -2.55 -10.14
N ARG A 159 29.99 -3.53 -11.02
CA ARG A 159 30.90 -4.00 -12.06
C ARG A 159 30.78 -3.23 -13.39
N GLY A 160 29.89 -2.23 -13.47
CA GLY A 160 29.67 -1.43 -14.68
C GLY A 160 28.92 -2.17 -15.80
N HIS A 161 28.25 -3.28 -15.50
CA HIS A 161 27.39 -3.97 -16.45
C HIS A 161 25.98 -3.39 -16.39
N PRO A 162 25.32 -3.09 -17.55
CA PRO A 162 23.90 -2.73 -17.53
C PRO A 162 23.10 -3.93 -17.05
N ALA A 163 22.46 -3.78 -15.88
CA ALA A 163 21.64 -4.83 -15.31
C ALA A 163 20.38 -5.03 -16.14
N LEU A 164 20.31 -6.13 -16.88
CA LEU A 164 19.10 -6.60 -17.53
C LEU A 164 18.24 -7.32 -16.50
N THR A 165 17.46 -6.58 -15.74
CA THR A 165 16.50 -7.18 -14.79
C THR A 165 15.08 -7.07 -15.30
N THR A 166 14.47 -8.22 -15.50
CA THR A 166 13.09 -8.42 -15.95
C THR A 166 12.01 -8.13 -14.90
N SER A 167 12.35 -7.69 -13.69
CA SER A 167 11.36 -7.45 -12.63
C SER A 167 11.52 -6.15 -11.83
N SER A 168 12.36 -5.21 -12.24
CA SER A 168 12.40 -3.90 -11.61
C SER A 168 11.53 -2.89 -12.38
N GLN A 169 10.22 -2.97 -12.21
CA GLN A 169 9.37 -1.82 -12.53
C GLN A 169 9.76 -0.69 -11.59
N VAL A 170 10.54 0.24 -12.12
CA VAL A 170 10.92 1.47 -11.44
C VAL A 170 9.68 2.35 -11.37
N ARG A 171 9.00 2.38 -10.22
CA ARG A 171 8.14 3.52 -9.91
C ARG A 171 9.04 4.72 -9.81
N THR A 172 8.69 5.82 -10.46
CA THR A 172 9.46 7.05 -10.40
C THR A 172 9.42 7.58 -8.98
N VAL A 173 10.53 7.47 -8.24
CA VAL A 173 10.65 8.10 -6.93
C VAL A 173 10.89 9.58 -7.20
N ILE A 174 9.85 10.39 -7.04
CA ILE A 174 9.99 11.84 -7.00
C ILE A 174 10.45 12.19 -5.59
N TYR A 175 11.75 12.38 -5.38
CA TYR A 175 12.25 13.03 -4.18
C TYR A 175 11.87 14.51 -4.27
N SER A 176 10.87 14.92 -3.48
CA SER A 176 10.66 16.34 -3.17
C SER A 176 11.72 16.73 -2.14
N TYR A 177 12.68 17.59 -2.55
CA TYR A 177 13.59 18.31 -1.64
C TYR A 177 12.83 19.39 -0.90
#